data_5a6010cd280e76bbfc30a02b6adf5ec3
#
_entry.id   5a6010cd280e76bbfc30a02b6adf5ec3
#
_cell.length_a   1.000
_cell.length_b   1.000
_cell.length_c   1.000
_cell.angle_alpha   90.00
_cell.angle_beta   90.00
_cell.angle_gamma   90.00
#
_symmetry.space_group_name_H-M   'P 1'
#
loop_
_entity.id
_entity.type
_entity.pdbx_description
1 polymer ?
#
loop_
_entity_poly.entity_id
_entity_poly.type
_entity_poly.pdbx_seq_one_letter_code
_entity_poly.pdbx_strand_id
1 'polypeptide(L)' 'GPIIDDKPVKVTIELPAPLHRDLVAYAAALGREQGQAISDPTKLVVPMLERFIATDR' A
#
# COMPACT_ATOMS: atom_id res chain seq x y z
N GLY A 1 -21.08 -19.49 -16.40
CA GLY A 1 -20.75 -19.52 -15.00
C GLY A 1 -20.18 -18.20 -14.55
N PRO A 2 -20.04 -18.03 -13.27
CA PRO A 2 -19.49 -16.78 -12.76
C PRO A 2 -18.07 -16.62 -13.25
N ILE A 3 -17.84 -15.49 -13.83
CA ILE A 3 -16.50 -15.12 -14.26
C ILE A 3 -15.84 -14.44 -13.08
N ILE A 4 -14.81 -15.07 -12.57
CA ILE A 4 -14.01 -14.43 -11.55
C ILE A 4 -13.10 -13.47 -12.27
N ASP A 5 -13.35 -12.20 -12.07
CA ASP A 5 -12.54 -11.17 -12.69
C ASP A 5 -11.34 -10.88 -11.81
N ASP A 6 -10.21 -11.44 -12.21
CA ASP A 6 -8.96 -11.27 -11.48
C ASP A 6 -8.18 -10.06 -11.94
N LYS A 7 -8.76 -9.27 -12.82
CA LYS A 7 -8.06 -8.10 -13.32
C LYS A 7 -7.98 -7.02 -12.25
N PRO A 8 -6.81 -6.39 -12.12
CA PRO A 8 -6.69 -5.29 -11.17
C PRO A 8 -7.67 -4.17 -11.49
N VAL A 9 -8.21 -3.58 -10.44
CA VAL A 9 -9.08 -2.43 -10.55
C VAL A 9 -8.29 -1.19 -10.15
N LYS A 10 -8.26 -0.21 -11.01
CA LYS A 10 -7.54 1.03 -10.71
C LYS A 10 -8.39 1.91 -9.82
N VAL A 11 -7.83 2.30 -8.70
CA VAL A 11 -8.50 3.17 -7.74
C VAL A 11 -7.63 4.39 -7.50
N THR A 12 -8.23 5.56 -7.57
CA THR A 12 -7.53 6.81 -7.30
C THR A 12 -8.10 7.41 -6.02
N ILE A 13 -7.24 7.70 -5.08
CA ILE A 13 -7.66 8.29 -3.81
C ILE A 13 -6.78 9.48 -3.48
N GLU A 14 -7.33 10.38 -2.67
CA GLU A 14 -6.57 11.50 -2.15
C GLU A 14 -6.23 11.22 -0.69
N LEU A 15 -4.97 11.38 -0.34
CA LEU A 15 -4.53 11.20 1.04
C LEU A 15 -4.36 12.55 1.70
N PRO A 16 -4.84 12.71 2.94
CA PRO A 16 -4.49 13.91 3.71
C PRO A 16 -2.97 14.06 3.77
N ALA A 17 -2.51 15.30 3.72
CA ALA A 17 -1.07 15.56 3.70
C ALA A 17 -0.30 14.92 4.86
N PRO A 18 -0.79 14.99 6.11
CA PRO A 18 -0.09 14.31 7.20
C PRO A 18 0.04 12.80 6.99
N LEU A 19 -1.02 12.17 6.49
CA LEU A 19 -0.98 10.72 6.23
C LEU A 19 0.00 10.39 5.12
N HIS A 20 0.03 11.21 4.10
CA HIS A 20 0.98 11.01 3.00
C HIS A 20 2.42 11.11 3.51
N ARG A 21 2.71 12.10 4.36
CA ARG A 21 4.05 12.23 4.94
C ARG A 21 4.42 11.02 5.78
N ASP A 22 3.47 10.51 6.55
CA ASP A 22 3.70 9.31 7.36
C ASP A 22 3.99 8.10 6.49
N LEU A 23 3.28 7.98 5.38
CA LEU A 23 3.49 6.89 4.45
C LEU A 23 4.89 6.95 3.84
N VAL A 24 5.33 8.13 3.46
CA VAL A 24 6.68 8.33 2.91
C VAL A 24 7.74 7.96 3.94
N ALA A 25 7.55 8.41 5.17
CA ALA A 25 8.50 8.10 6.26
C ALA A 25 8.54 6.60 6.54
N TYR A 26 7.38 5.95 6.53
CA TYR A 26 7.31 4.50 6.76
C TYR A 26 8.01 3.74 5.63
N ALA A 27 7.81 4.16 4.40
CA ALA A 27 8.45 3.53 3.25
C ALA A 27 9.97 3.65 3.34
N ALA A 28 10.46 4.82 3.76
CA ALA A 28 11.89 5.04 3.91
C ALA A 28 12.48 4.13 5.00
N ALA A 29 11.77 4.01 6.13
CA ALA A 29 12.23 3.16 7.23
C ALA A 29 12.23 1.69 6.81
N LEU A 30 11.18 1.26 6.12
CA LEU A 30 11.06 -0.12 5.66
C LEU A 30 12.14 -0.46 4.63
N GLY A 31 12.41 0.49 3.74
CA GLY A 31 13.48 0.32 2.74
C GLY A 31 14.83 0.13 3.39
N ARG A 32 15.11 0.88 4.46
CA ARG A 32 16.38 0.72 5.19
C ARG A 32 16.47 -0.65 5.85
N GLU A 33 15.38 -1.12 6.44
CA GLU A 33 15.38 -2.44 7.08
C GLU A 33 15.60 -3.57 6.08
N GLN A 34 15.03 -3.44 4.90
CA GLN A 34 15.10 -4.47 3.88
C GLN A 34 16.30 -4.32 2.95
N GLY A 35 17.05 -3.25 3.10
CA GLY A 35 18.17 -2.98 2.21
C GLY A 35 17.75 -2.65 0.79
N GLN A 36 16.52 -2.21 0.61
CA GLN A 36 15.99 -1.84 -0.69
C GLN A 36 15.34 -0.48 -0.62
N ALA A 37 15.67 0.39 -1.56
CA ALA A 37 15.01 1.67 -1.65
C ALA A 37 13.59 1.49 -2.20
N ILE A 38 12.63 2.07 -1.51
CA ILE A 38 11.25 2.09 -1.97
C ILE A 38 11.01 3.45 -2.60
N SER A 39 11.01 3.48 -3.92
CA SER A 39 10.90 4.74 -4.66
C SER A 39 9.47 5.28 -4.70
N ASP A 40 8.49 4.39 -4.59
CA ASP A 40 7.08 4.78 -4.65
C ASP A 40 6.36 4.26 -3.40
N PRO A 41 6.10 5.14 -2.42
CA PRO A 41 5.43 4.72 -1.19
C PRO A 41 4.05 4.14 -1.42
N THR A 42 3.38 4.53 -2.52
CA THR A 42 2.04 4.03 -2.79
C THR A 42 2.02 2.54 -3.07
N LYS A 43 3.15 1.96 -3.43
CA LYS A 43 3.24 0.51 -3.64
C LYS A 43 3.05 -0.28 -2.35
N LEU A 44 3.16 0.37 -1.20
CA LEU A 44 2.91 -0.27 0.08
C LEU A 44 1.43 -0.38 0.40
N VAL A 45 0.60 0.42 -0.27
CA VAL A 45 -0.81 0.51 0.07
C VAL A 45 -1.51 -0.83 -0.11
N VAL A 46 -1.25 -1.52 -1.22
CA VAL A 46 -1.91 -2.79 -1.50
C VAL A 46 -1.59 -3.85 -0.44
N PRO A 47 -0.32 -4.15 -0.15
CA PRO A 47 -0.03 -5.15 0.88
C PRO A 47 -0.51 -4.73 2.27
N MET A 48 -0.51 -3.43 2.56
CA MET A 48 -1.02 -2.95 3.84
C MET A 48 -2.51 -3.20 3.96
N LEU A 49 -3.27 -2.91 2.90
CA LEU A 49 -4.70 -3.17 2.88
C LEU A 49 -5.00 -4.66 2.98
N GLU A 50 -4.28 -5.48 2.25
CA GLU A 50 -4.47 -6.92 2.31
C GLU A 50 -4.28 -7.44 3.73
N ARG A 51 -3.24 -6.95 4.40
CA ARG A 51 -2.95 -7.36 5.76
C ARG A 51 -4.03 -6.88 6.73
N PHE A 52 -4.44 -5.62 6.58
CA PHE A 52 -5.46 -5.04 7.45
C PHE A 52 -6.77 -5.81 7.33
N ILE A 53 -7.22 -6.06 6.12
CA ILE A 53 -8.47 -6.75 5.87
C ILE A 53 -8.40 -8.18 6.38
N ALA A 54 -7.26 -8.83 6.21
CA ALA A 54 -7.08 -10.21 6.67
C ALA A 54 -7.14 -10.32 8.20
N THR A 55 -6.72 -9.27 8.92
CA THR A 55 -6.65 -9.31 10.38
C THR A 55 -7.85 -8.65 11.05
N ASP A 56 -8.59 -7.84 10.32
CA ASP A 56 -9.72 -7.08 10.87
C ASP A 56 -11.02 -7.88 10.71
N ARG A 57 -11.17 -8.88 11.54
CA ARG A 57 -12.35 -9.73 11.48
C ARG A 57 -13.02 -9.80 12.82
#